data_8617fb0de93166c54ca9d7585de2a226
#
_entry.id   8617fb0de93166c54ca9d7585de2a226
#
_cell.length_a   1.000
_cell.length_b   1.000
_cell.length_c   1.000
_cell.angle_alpha   90.00
_cell.angle_beta   90.00
_cell.angle_gamma   90.00
#
_symmetry.space_group_name_H-M   'P 1'
#
loop_
_entity.id
_entity.type
_entity.pdbx_description
1 polymer ?
#
loop_
_entity_poly.entity_id
_entity_poly.type
_entity_poly.pdbx_seq_one_letter_code
_entity_poly.pdbx_strand_id
1 'polypeptide(L)'
;HQRRDEYWKHGSVCEDYSNIEAAVLAVGGWNDAYSNAIFRMLAHLKAPVKAIIGPWAHKYPHFAVPGPRIGFLQEALRWWDFWLKGEATGVLRDPAVRAYVMASTPPQALPPHIPGRWISEASWPGHSSQPNRLYLTPHGLREDAGEDLALSLSSPQTTGRDGGEFCVIWMGPEFAGDQARDDAGSLVFDTQALGADMDLVGQAELELEFSSDRPVALLAVRLSDVRPDGSVSRISYGLQNLTHIVSHEHPEPIEPGERYFCRIRLDDVARTLPKGHKLRLSVSTSYWPMMWPAPEPVTLDIHTARSWLTVPGRTPVPGEVAPVFAEPVSAPPADLVELRPPSNSREQAEDDATGEVTISIVDDFGLYRNA
;
A
#
# COMPACT_ATOMS: atom_id res chain seq x y z
N HIS A 1 -14.65 19.43 -2.66
CA HIS A 1 -14.90 18.65 -3.89
C HIS A 1 -15.01 17.16 -3.56
N GLN A 2 -16.19 16.60 -3.75
CA GLN A 2 -16.47 15.20 -3.41
C GLN A 2 -16.48 14.28 -4.64
N ARG A 3 -16.23 14.82 -5.81
CA ARG A 3 -16.17 14.11 -7.09
C ARG A 3 -14.91 14.49 -7.80
N ARG A 4 -14.49 13.68 -8.78
CA ARG A 4 -13.39 14.01 -9.69
C ARG A 4 -13.86 15.04 -10.73
N ASP A 5 -14.08 16.27 -10.27
CA ASP A 5 -14.47 17.42 -11.09
C ASP A 5 -13.25 18.15 -11.67
N GLU A 6 -13.47 19.26 -12.35
CA GLU A 6 -12.42 20.05 -13.02
C GLU A 6 -11.32 20.52 -12.07
N TYR A 7 -11.60 20.70 -10.78
CA TYR A 7 -10.58 21.04 -9.78
C TYR A 7 -9.52 19.93 -9.64
N TRP A 8 -9.97 18.69 -9.51
CA TRP A 8 -9.07 17.53 -9.41
C TRP A 8 -8.38 17.23 -10.72
N LYS A 9 -9.09 17.35 -11.85
CA LYS A 9 -8.52 17.15 -13.18
C LYS A 9 -7.41 18.14 -13.46
N HIS A 10 -7.64 19.44 -13.21
CA HIS A 10 -6.62 20.48 -13.40
C HIS A 10 -5.32 20.20 -12.63
N GLY A 11 -5.40 19.66 -11.43
CA GLY A 11 -4.25 19.33 -10.58
C GLY A 11 -3.65 17.94 -10.85
N SER A 12 -4.17 17.17 -11.81
CA SER A 12 -3.81 15.75 -11.96
C SER A 12 -2.99 15.49 -13.21
N VAL A 13 -1.76 15.01 -13.05
CA VAL A 13 -0.88 14.59 -14.14
C VAL A 13 -1.50 13.48 -14.99
N CYS A 14 -2.35 12.65 -14.39
CA CYS A 14 -2.97 11.51 -15.06
C CYS A 14 -3.98 11.87 -16.15
N GLU A 15 -4.38 13.14 -16.28
CA GLU A 15 -5.21 13.59 -17.41
C GLU A 15 -4.43 13.50 -18.72
N ASP A 16 -3.17 13.93 -18.71
CA ASP A 16 -2.28 13.83 -19.87
C ASP A 16 -0.81 13.81 -19.43
N TYR A 17 -0.24 12.62 -19.29
CA TYR A 17 1.17 12.43 -18.96
C TYR A 17 2.13 13.00 -20.01
N SER A 18 1.67 13.24 -21.26
CA SER A 18 2.52 13.76 -22.34
C SER A 18 2.92 15.23 -22.14
N ASN A 19 2.23 15.95 -21.25
CA ASN A 19 2.58 17.33 -20.89
C ASN A 19 3.86 17.41 -20.04
N ILE A 20 4.36 16.29 -19.51
CA ILE A 20 5.64 16.24 -18.80
C ILE A 20 6.74 15.85 -19.77
N GLU A 21 7.55 16.84 -20.18
CA GLU A 21 8.70 16.67 -21.07
C GLU A 21 10.01 16.54 -20.30
N ALA A 22 10.05 17.05 -19.07
CA ALA A 22 11.24 17.01 -18.22
C ALA A 22 11.58 15.58 -17.76
N ALA A 23 12.86 15.27 -17.66
CA ALA A 23 13.31 14.02 -17.09
C ALA A 23 12.95 13.90 -15.60
N VAL A 24 12.44 12.75 -15.19
CA VAL A 24 11.88 12.51 -13.85
C VAL A 24 12.69 11.47 -13.09
N LEU A 25 13.18 11.83 -11.89
CA LEU A 25 13.63 10.89 -10.88
C LEU A 25 12.53 10.76 -9.83
N ALA A 26 11.76 9.67 -9.90
CA ALA A 26 10.68 9.38 -8.97
C ALA A 26 11.22 8.64 -7.73
N VAL A 27 10.99 9.17 -6.54
CA VAL A 27 11.50 8.59 -5.31
C VAL A 27 10.39 8.51 -4.27
N GLY A 28 10.25 7.36 -3.61
CA GLY A 28 9.24 7.19 -2.57
C GLY A 28 9.44 5.94 -1.72
N GLY A 29 8.48 5.70 -0.86
CA GLY A 29 8.48 4.58 0.08
C GLY A 29 7.25 3.68 -0.07
N TRP A 30 7.42 2.39 0.22
CA TRP A 30 6.31 1.43 0.22
C TRP A 30 5.24 1.73 1.28
N ASN A 31 5.61 2.46 2.35
CA ASN A 31 4.71 2.83 3.43
C ASN A 31 4.25 4.30 3.34
N ASP A 32 4.36 4.88 2.15
CA ASP A 32 3.91 6.23 1.83
C ASP A 32 2.57 6.17 1.08
N ALA A 33 1.63 7.05 1.42
CA ALA A 33 0.34 7.17 0.73
C ALA A 33 0.46 7.47 -0.77
N TYR A 34 1.61 7.97 -1.23
CA TYR A 34 1.87 8.35 -2.62
C TYR A 34 2.66 7.32 -3.42
N SER A 35 2.93 6.13 -2.86
CA SER A 35 3.75 5.06 -3.49
C SER A 35 3.29 4.73 -4.90
N ASN A 36 1.98 4.59 -5.13
CA ASN A 36 1.40 4.22 -6.42
C ASN A 36 1.64 5.26 -7.53
N ALA A 37 1.87 6.53 -7.19
CA ALA A 37 2.15 7.58 -8.16
C ALA A 37 3.44 7.32 -8.94
N ILE A 38 4.44 6.71 -8.29
CA ILE A 38 5.74 6.35 -8.89
C ILE A 38 5.53 5.39 -10.05
N PHE A 39 4.75 4.34 -9.82
CA PHE A 39 4.53 3.29 -10.82
C PHE A 39 3.61 3.74 -11.95
N ARG A 40 2.66 4.63 -11.67
CA ARG A 40 1.86 5.29 -12.70
C ARG A 40 2.72 6.17 -13.60
N MET A 41 3.66 6.93 -13.04
CA MET A 41 4.62 7.70 -13.84
C MET A 41 5.52 6.81 -14.69
N LEU A 42 6.05 5.73 -14.15
CA LEU A 42 6.85 4.74 -14.90
C LEU A 42 6.08 4.12 -16.07
N ALA A 43 4.78 3.88 -15.90
CA ALA A 43 3.94 3.25 -16.91
C ALA A 43 3.52 4.22 -18.04
N HIS A 44 3.41 5.52 -17.75
CA HIS A 44 2.73 6.45 -18.65
C HIS A 44 3.59 7.59 -19.16
N LEU A 45 4.65 8.00 -18.45
CA LEU A 45 5.55 9.06 -18.91
C LEU A 45 6.30 8.62 -20.17
N LYS A 46 6.37 9.50 -21.14
CA LYS A 46 7.22 9.36 -22.34
C LYS A 46 8.60 9.99 -22.14
N ALA A 47 8.68 10.97 -21.24
CA ALA A 47 9.95 11.55 -20.81
C ALA A 47 10.83 10.51 -20.10
N PRO A 48 12.15 10.69 -20.09
CA PRO A 48 13.05 9.82 -19.35
C PRO A 48 12.65 9.75 -17.86
N VAL A 49 12.39 8.53 -17.36
CA VAL A 49 11.98 8.32 -15.98
C VAL A 49 12.81 7.21 -15.34
N LYS A 50 13.24 7.42 -14.10
CA LYS A 50 13.87 6.43 -13.22
C LYS A 50 13.20 6.48 -11.86
N ALA A 51 13.15 5.34 -11.18
CA ALA A 51 12.54 5.26 -9.85
C ALA A 51 13.46 4.62 -8.81
N ILE A 52 13.35 5.10 -7.58
CA ILE A 52 13.92 4.50 -6.38
C ILE A 52 12.80 4.38 -5.36
N ILE A 53 12.54 3.17 -4.89
CA ILE A 53 11.52 2.95 -3.87
C ILE A 53 12.06 2.05 -2.76
N GLY A 54 12.01 2.54 -1.54
CA GLY A 54 12.50 1.86 -0.35
C GLY A 54 11.40 1.54 0.65
N PRO A 55 11.76 1.00 1.84
CA PRO A 55 10.78 0.62 2.86
C PRO A 55 10.19 1.83 3.62
N TRP A 56 10.50 3.03 3.17
CA TRP A 56 10.27 4.29 3.85
C TRP A 56 8.79 4.65 3.99
N ALA A 57 8.49 5.42 5.04
CA ALA A 57 7.30 6.23 5.17
C ALA A 57 7.45 7.55 4.38
N HIS A 58 6.59 8.54 4.61
CA HIS A 58 6.64 9.84 3.92
C HIS A 58 7.84 10.70 4.38
N LYS A 59 9.04 10.25 4.05
CA LYS A 59 10.33 10.88 4.41
C LYS A 59 11.33 10.75 3.28
N TYR A 60 12.24 11.74 3.19
CA TYR A 60 13.37 11.63 2.27
C TYR A 60 14.31 10.49 2.65
N PRO A 61 14.78 9.69 1.69
CA PRO A 61 15.50 8.44 1.95
C PRO A 61 16.76 8.55 2.82
N HIS A 62 17.43 9.71 2.89
CA HIS A 62 18.66 9.89 3.66
C HIS A 62 18.44 10.02 5.18
N PHE A 63 17.21 10.29 5.63
CA PHE A 63 16.83 10.30 7.04
C PHE A 63 15.56 9.50 7.34
N ALA A 64 15.06 8.75 6.36
CA ALA A 64 13.79 8.03 6.46
C ALA A 64 13.76 6.97 7.56
N VAL A 65 12.56 6.69 8.01
CA VAL A 65 12.17 5.56 8.85
C VAL A 65 10.96 4.90 8.15
N PRO A 66 10.90 3.54 8.13
CA PRO A 66 11.94 2.62 8.55
C PRO A 66 13.17 2.65 7.63
N GLY A 67 14.35 2.23 8.18
CA GLY A 67 15.54 1.99 7.37
C GLY A 67 15.41 0.74 6.48
N PRO A 68 16.38 0.51 5.54
CA PRO A 68 17.66 1.20 5.42
C PRO A 68 17.55 2.59 4.78
N ARG A 69 18.38 3.51 5.24
CA ARG A 69 18.60 4.80 4.59
C ARG A 69 19.59 4.65 3.44
N ILE A 70 19.57 5.59 2.50
CA ILE A 70 20.51 5.62 1.36
C ILE A 70 21.04 7.04 1.13
N GLY A 71 22.13 7.15 0.39
CA GLY A 71 22.70 8.42 -0.07
C GLY A 71 21.83 9.12 -1.10
N PHE A 72 20.61 9.51 -0.72
CA PHE A 72 19.64 10.13 -1.61
C PHE A 72 20.13 11.45 -2.20
N LEU A 73 20.80 12.28 -1.40
CA LEU A 73 21.30 13.57 -1.88
C LEU A 73 22.35 13.37 -2.98
N GLN A 74 23.19 12.33 -2.86
CA GLN A 74 24.16 11.96 -3.89
C GLN A 74 23.47 11.47 -5.17
N GLU A 75 22.41 10.67 -5.06
CA GLU A 75 21.61 10.23 -6.21
C GLU A 75 20.91 11.40 -6.91
N ALA A 76 20.33 12.32 -6.14
CA ALA A 76 19.69 13.53 -6.66
C ALA A 76 20.71 14.44 -7.35
N LEU A 77 21.90 14.65 -6.74
CA LEU A 77 22.96 15.45 -7.33
C LEU A 77 23.45 14.83 -8.65
N ARG A 78 23.69 13.53 -8.68
CA ARG A 78 24.09 12.79 -9.89
C ARG A 78 23.07 12.94 -11.03
N TRP A 79 21.76 12.93 -10.69
CA TRP A 79 20.67 13.18 -11.63
C TRP A 79 20.69 14.60 -12.19
N TRP A 80 20.81 15.63 -11.32
CA TRP A 80 20.80 17.03 -11.72
C TRP A 80 22.07 17.42 -12.49
N ASP A 81 23.24 16.90 -12.13
CA ASP A 81 24.49 17.14 -12.85
C ASP A 81 24.40 16.64 -14.30
N PHE A 82 23.78 15.50 -14.52
CA PHE A 82 23.55 15.01 -15.88
C PHE A 82 22.57 15.88 -16.66
N TRP A 83 21.36 16.10 -16.13
CA TRP A 83 20.29 16.74 -16.91
C TRP A 83 20.42 18.25 -17.01
N LEU A 84 20.99 18.92 -16.03
CA LEU A 84 21.09 20.39 -16.00
C LEU A 84 22.47 20.90 -16.39
N LYS A 85 23.55 20.11 -16.21
CA LYS A 85 24.92 20.51 -16.53
C LYS A 85 25.52 19.74 -17.70
N GLY A 86 24.92 18.63 -18.13
CA GLY A 86 25.44 17.78 -19.20
C GLY A 86 26.62 16.90 -18.78
N GLU A 87 26.84 16.69 -17.48
CA GLU A 87 27.93 15.88 -16.95
C GLU A 87 27.67 14.38 -17.15
N ALA A 88 28.68 13.60 -17.49
CA ALA A 88 28.56 12.15 -17.74
C ALA A 88 28.50 11.36 -16.41
N THR A 89 27.43 11.47 -15.65
CA THR A 89 27.27 10.83 -14.33
C THR A 89 26.87 9.36 -14.37
N GLY A 90 26.51 8.83 -15.54
CA GLY A 90 26.12 7.43 -15.72
C GLY A 90 24.66 7.10 -15.39
N VAL A 91 23.81 8.06 -15.01
CA VAL A 91 22.39 7.83 -14.63
C VAL A 91 21.56 7.14 -15.71
N LEU A 92 21.91 7.31 -16.99
CA LEU A 92 21.19 6.62 -18.08
C LEU A 92 21.38 5.10 -18.07
N ARG A 93 22.49 4.61 -17.51
CA ARG A 93 22.76 3.17 -17.38
C ARG A 93 22.09 2.52 -16.18
N ASP A 94 21.57 3.32 -15.25
CA ASP A 94 20.82 2.79 -14.12
C ASP A 94 19.58 2.05 -14.62
N PRO A 95 19.12 0.97 -13.92
CA PRO A 95 17.87 0.32 -14.22
C PRO A 95 16.69 1.30 -14.13
N ALA A 96 15.57 1.00 -14.77
CA ALA A 96 14.39 1.85 -14.69
C ALA A 96 13.88 1.96 -13.25
N VAL A 97 13.94 0.86 -12.50
CA VAL A 97 13.50 0.80 -11.10
C VAL A 97 14.57 0.15 -10.23
N ARG A 98 14.86 0.79 -9.11
CA ARG A 98 15.62 0.26 -7.99
C ARG A 98 14.68 0.14 -6.81
N ALA A 99 14.27 -1.07 -6.47
CA ALA A 99 13.23 -1.34 -5.48
C ALA A 99 13.78 -2.16 -4.30
N TYR A 100 13.30 -1.87 -3.10
CA TYR A 100 13.62 -2.63 -1.91
C TYR A 100 12.54 -3.67 -1.63
N VAL A 101 12.88 -4.95 -1.73
CA VAL A 101 11.99 -6.06 -1.38
C VAL A 101 12.08 -6.27 0.12
N MET A 102 11.02 -5.92 0.83
CA MET A 102 10.92 -6.06 2.28
C MET A 102 10.78 -7.52 2.69
N ALA A 103 11.48 -7.94 3.72
CA ALA A 103 11.25 -9.25 4.33
C ALA A 103 9.97 -9.23 5.19
N SER A 104 9.39 -10.41 5.42
CA SER A 104 8.33 -10.58 6.41
C SER A 104 8.84 -10.23 7.81
N THR A 105 8.09 -9.38 8.50
CA THR A 105 8.33 -9.01 9.90
C THR A 105 7.04 -9.11 10.70
N PRO A 106 7.08 -9.36 12.02
CA PRO A 106 5.90 -9.20 12.87
C PRO A 106 5.32 -7.79 12.73
N PRO A 107 4.00 -7.61 12.90
CA PRO A 107 3.39 -6.29 12.87
C PRO A 107 3.97 -5.39 13.98
N GLN A 108 4.34 -4.17 13.63
CA GLN A 108 4.89 -3.17 14.54
C GLN A 108 4.38 -1.79 14.15
N ALA A 109 3.83 -1.06 15.11
CA ALA A 109 3.29 0.28 14.87
C ALA A 109 4.38 1.34 14.55
N LEU A 110 5.63 1.10 14.93
CA LEU A 110 6.78 1.98 14.65
C LEU A 110 8.05 1.16 14.43
N PRO A 111 8.22 0.51 13.25
CA PRO A 111 9.44 -0.23 12.96
C PRO A 111 10.61 0.74 12.67
N PRO A 112 11.75 0.64 13.37
CA PRO A 112 12.91 1.49 13.07
C PRO A 112 13.60 1.07 11.77
N HIS A 113 13.48 -0.19 11.40
CA HIS A 113 14.11 -0.80 10.24
C HIS A 113 13.29 -2.00 9.78
N ILE A 114 13.13 -2.16 8.47
CA ILE A 114 12.55 -3.36 7.86
C ILE A 114 13.66 -4.08 7.10
N PRO A 115 14.00 -5.34 7.46
CA PRO A 115 14.96 -6.14 6.70
C PRO A 115 14.51 -6.39 5.28
N GLY A 116 15.45 -6.65 4.37
CA GLY A 116 15.11 -6.96 2.99
C GLY A 116 16.33 -6.88 2.07
N ARG A 117 16.08 -6.73 0.78
CA ARG A 117 17.11 -6.62 -0.24
C ARG A 117 16.72 -5.68 -1.35
N TRP A 118 17.70 -5.06 -1.98
CA TRP A 118 17.50 -4.27 -3.19
C TRP A 118 17.45 -5.16 -4.43
N ILE A 119 16.58 -4.81 -5.36
CA ILE A 119 16.48 -5.41 -6.71
C ILE A 119 16.54 -4.32 -7.77
N SER A 120 16.83 -4.75 -8.99
CA SER A 120 16.87 -3.90 -10.19
C SER A 120 15.89 -4.41 -11.23
N GLU A 121 15.02 -3.54 -11.76
CA GLU A 121 14.12 -3.87 -12.85
C GLU A 121 14.35 -2.92 -14.04
N ALA A 122 14.39 -3.49 -15.25
CA ALA A 122 14.58 -2.72 -16.49
C ALA A 122 13.33 -1.97 -16.93
N SER A 123 12.17 -2.39 -16.44
CA SER A 123 10.84 -1.80 -16.70
C SER A 123 9.92 -2.04 -15.51
N TRP A 124 8.72 -1.43 -15.55
CA TRP A 124 7.65 -1.74 -14.59
C TRP A 124 6.32 -1.98 -15.34
N PRO A 125 5.61 -3.09 -15.10
CA PRO A 125 6.06 -4.25 -14.33
C PRO A 125 7.36 -4.83 -14.85
N GLY A 126 8.14 -5.49 -13.97
CA GLY A 126 9.41 -6.13 -14.35
C GLY A 126 9.20 -7.32 -15.29
N HIS A 127 10.21 -7.66 -16.09
CA HIS A 127 10.18 -8.87 -16.93
C HIS A 127 10.12 -10.17 -16.12
N SER A 128 10.55 -10.14 -14.87
CA SER A 128 10.45 -11.23 -13.91
C SER A 128 9.08 -11.40 -13.27
N SER A 129 8.14 -10.48 -13.57
CA SER A 129 6.75 -10.52 -13.05
C SER A 129 6.02 -11.75 -13.59
N GLN A 130 5.43 -12.51 -12.67
CA GLN A 130 4.61 -13.69 -12.94
C GLN A 130 3.30 -13.60 -12.17
N PRO A 131 2.31 -12.90 -12.73
CA PRO A 131 1.03 -12.79 -12.08
C PRO A 131 0.37 -14.16 -11.91
N ASN A 132 -0.08 -14.46 -10.71
CA ASN A 132 -0.79 -15.69 -10.40
C ASN A 132 -2.23 -15.36 -9.98
N ARG A 133 -3.21 -16.10 -10.56
CA ARG A 133 -4.63 -15.95 -10.26
C ARG A 133 -5.03 -16.97 -9.20
N LEU A 134 -5.69 -16.48 -8.15
CA LEU A 134 -6.21 -17.26 -7.04
C LEU A 134 -7.71 -16.98 -6.87
N TYR A 135 -8.54 -17.99 -7.06
CA TYR A 135 -10.00 -17.88 -6.93
C TYR A 135 -10.42 -17.86 -5.47
N LEU A 136 -11.42 -17.04 -5.16
CA LEU A 136 -12.08 -17.02 -3.87
C LEU A 136 -13.00 -18.25 -3.77
N THR A 137 -12.80 -19.07 -2.75
CA THR A 137 -13.63 -20.25 -2.49
C THR A 137 -13.98 -20.32 -1.00
N PRO A 138 -15.00 -21.07 -0.58
CA PRO A 138 -15.30 -21.29 0.84
C PRO A 138 -14.14 -21.92 1.61
N HIS A 139 -13.16 -22.50 0.90
CA HIS A 139 -11.98 -23.15 1.49
C HIS A 139 -10.71 -22.30 1.40
N GLY A 140 -10.85 -20.99 1.07
CA GLY A 140 -9.77 -20.03 0.92
C GLY A 140 -9.39 -19.76 -0.55
N LEU A 141 -8.17 -19.24 -0.76
CA LEU A 141 -7.61 -18.95 -2.09
C LEU A 141 -7.14 -20.23 -2.76
N ARG A 142 -7.56 -20.47 -4.00
CA ARG A 142 -7.24 -21.67 -4.80
C ARG A 142 -6.90 -21.32 -6.24
N GLU A 143 -6.09 -22.15 -6.90
CA GLU A 143 -5.74 -21.97 -8.31
C GLU A 143 -6.91 -22.29 -9.25
N ASP A 144 -7.82 -23.16 -8.83
CA ASP A 144 -9.01 -23.53 -9.57
C ASP A 144 -10.25 -22.80 -9.01
N ALA A 145 -11.15 -22.41 -9.93
CA ALA A 145 -12.44 -21.87 -9.56
C ALA A 145 -13.30 -22.96 -8.90
N GLY A 146 -13.96 -22.61 -7.81
CA GLY A 146 -14.95 -23.44 -7.13
C GLY A 146 -16.36 -23.29 -7.69
N GLU A 147 -17.34 -23.80 -6.93
CA GLU A 147 -18.76 -23.58 -7.19
C GLU A 147 -19.14 -22.10 -6.99
N ASP A 148 -20.21 -21.67 -7.65
CA ASP A 148 -20.78 -20.33 -7.43
C ASP A 148 -21.60 -20.33 -6.14
N LEU A 149 -21.01 -19.77 -5.10
CA LEU A 149 -21.64 -19.60 -3.79
C LEU A 149 -21.67 -18.12 -3.44
N ALA A 150 -22.74 -17.70 -2.78
CA ALA A 150 -22.82 -16.37 -2.18
C ALA A 150 -22.31 -16.44 -0.74
N LEU A 151 -21.25 -15.70 -0.44
CA LEU A 151 -20.69 -15.58 0.90
C LEU A 151 -21.06 -14.21 1.46
N SER A 152 -21.93 -14.20 2.47
CA SER A 152 -22.42 -12.96 3.08
C SER A 152 -21.37 -12.33 3.99
N LEU A 153 -21.22 -11.02 3.88
CA LEU A 153 -20.30 -10.18 4.62
C LEU A 153 -21.02 -8.95 5.19
N SER A 154 -20.95 -8.77 6.50
CA SER A 154 -21.36 -7.54 7.17
C SER A 154 -20.39 -7.26 8.29
N SER A 155 -19.52 -6.27 8.09
CA SER A 155 -18.46 -5.92 9.05
C SER A 155 -18.99 -4.98 10.11
N PRO A 156 -18.57 -5.14 11.39
CA PRO A 156 -18.71 -4.08 12.38
C PRO A 156 -18.08 -2.77 11.86
N GLN A 157 -18.72 -1.64 12.15
CA GLN A 157 -18.18 -0.33 11.71
C GLN A 157 -16.83 0.02 12.37
N THR A 158 -16.47 -0.68 13.43
CA THR A 158 -15.17 -0.57 14.12
C THR A 158 -14.07 -1.43 13.50
N THR A 159 -14.36 -2.23 12.44
CA THR A 159 -13.34 -2.94 11.67
C THR A 159 -12.39 -1.95 11.01
N GLY A 160 -11.07 -2.16 11.17
CA GLY A 160 -10.02 -1.29 10.62
C GLY A 160 -9.20 -0.55 11.67
N ARG A 161 -9.54 -0.69 12.96
CA ARG A 161 -8.85 0.03 14.05
C ARG A 161 -7.39 -0.37 14.25
N ASP A 162 -6.94 -1.47 13.67
CA ASP A 162 -5.52 -1.86 13.58
C ASP A 162 -4.90 -1.53 12.21
N GLY A 163 -5.60 -0.77 11.38
CA GLY A 163 -5.17 -0.38 10.03
C GLY A 163 -3.99 0.60 10.00
N GLY A 164 -3.68 1.28 11.09
CA GLY A 164 -2.69 2.36 11.11
C GLY A 164 -3.18 3.62 10.37
N GLU A 165 -2.26 4.49 10.02
CA GLU A 165 -2.54 5.74 9.31
C GLU A 165 -2.49 5.54 7.79
N PHE A 166 -3.30 6.33 7.06
CA PHE A 166 -3.26 6.35 5.60
C PHE A 166 -1.91 6.85 5.08
N CYS A 167 -1.33 7.84 5.72
CA CYS A 167 -0.02 8.39 5.39
C CYS A 167 0.84 8.44 6.66
N VAL A 168 1.86 7.58 6.71
CA VAL A 168 2.81 7.55 7.83
C VAL A 168 3.78 8.71 7.68
N ILE A 169 3.56 9.79 8.41
CA ILE A 169 4.27 11.07 8.20
C ILE A 169 4.98 11.57 9.46
N TRP A 170 4.42 11.34 10.65
CA TRP A 170 4.85 12.00 11.87
C TRP A 170 5.92 11.24 12.64
N MET A 171 6.13 9.95 12.30
CA MET A 171 7.10 9.06 12.95
C MET A 171 6.69 8.64 14.38
N GLY A 172 5.38 8.70 14.63
CA GLY A 172 4.76 8.04 15.78
C GLY A 172 4.39 6.59 15.46
N PRO A 173 3.60 5.92 16.30
CA PRO A 173 3.13 4.54 16.09
C PRO A 173 2.00 4.47 15.04
N GLU A 174 2.31 4.81 13.79
CA GLU A 174 1.36 5.05 12.70
C GLU A 174 1.20 3.84 11.75
N PHE A 175 2.11 2.87 11.80
CA PHE A 175 2.02 1.67 10.96
C PHE A 175 0.87 0.76 11.41
N ALA A 176 0.41 -0.07 10.47
CA ALA A 176 -0.60 -1.08 10.77
C ALA A 176 -0.15 -2.04 11.87
N GLY A 177 -1.05 -2.29 12.82
CA GLY A 177 -0.90 -3.30 13.86
C GLY A 177 -1.20 -4.71 13.34
N ASP A 178 -1.38 -5.66 14.29
CA ASP A 178 -1.79 -7.03 13.98
C ASP A 178 -3.23 -7.03 13.44
N GLN A 179 -3.40 -7.51 12.21
CA GLN A 179 -4.70 -7.49 11.55
C GLN A 179 -5.66 -8.59 12.01
N ALA A 180 -5.26 -9.47 12.91
CA ALA A 180 -6.08 -10.60 13.36
C ALA A 180 -7.43 -10.16 13.96
N ARG A 181 -7.48 -9.02 14.68
CA ARG A 181 -8.72 -8.46 15.22
C ARG A 181 -9.64 -7.94 14.10
N ASP A 182 -9.11 -7.24 13.12
CA ASP A 182 -9.88 -6.72 12.00
C ASP A 182 -10.34 -7.84 11.05
N ASP A 183 -9.58 -8.94 10.99
CA ASP A 183 -9.95 -10.14 10.24
C ASP A 183 -11.16 -10.86 10.85
N ALA A 184 -11.37 -10.77 12.17
CA ALA A 184 -12.56 -11.32 12.82
C ALA A 184 -13.87 -10.64 12.35
N GLY A 185 -13.80 -9.40 11.85
CA GLY A 185 -14.92 -8.66 11.24
C GLY A 185 -14.96 -8.74 9.72
N SER A 186 -14.24 -9.67 9.08
CA SER A 186 -14.04 -9.74 7.63
C SER A 186 -14.32 -11.13 7.07
N LEU A 187 -14.62 -11.25 5.78
CA LEU A 187 -14.42 -12.50 5.06
C LEU A 187 -12.93 -12.67 4.79
N VAL A 188 -12.36 -13.82 5.18
CA VAL A 188 -10.96 -14.12 5.00
C VAL A 188 -10.75 -15.35 4.11
N PHE A 189 -9.77 -15.26 3.23
CA PHE A 189 -9.41 -16.31 2.28
C PHE A 189 -7.90 -16.56 2.35
N ASP A 190 -7.51 -17.71 2.89
CA ASP A 190 -6.12 -18.09 3.03
C ASP A 190 -5.66 -19.02 1.89
N THR A 191 -4.41 -18.88 1.47
CA THR A 191 -3.74 -19.96 0.75
C THR A 191 -3.44 -21.11 1.70
N GLN A 192 -3.03 -22.27 1.16
CA GLN A 192 -2.29 -23.24 1.95
C GLN A 192 -0.95 -22.63 2.39
N ALA A 193 -0.33 -23.20 3.42
CA ALA A 193 1.02 -22.78 3.81
C ALA A 193 1.98 -22.90 2.60
N LEU A 194 2.74 -21.85 2.37
CA LEU A 194 3.66 -21.76 1.23
C LEU A 194 4.72 -22.86 1.28
N GLY A 195 4.91 -23.56 0.19
CA GLY A 195 5.92 -24.63 0.06
C GLY A 195 7.34 -24.08 -0.12
N ALA A 196 7.49 -22.84 -0.54
CA ALA A 196 8.75 -22.12 -0.76
C ALA A 196 8.52 -20.63 -0.49
N ASP A 197 9.61 -19.88 -0.39
CA ASP A 197 9.54 -18.41 -0.32
C ASP A 197 8.88 -17.84 -1.58
N MET A 198 8.06 -16.82 -1.41
CA MET A 198 7.34 -16.12 -2.48
C MET A 198 7.68 -14.64 -2.46
N ASP A 199 8.23 -14.13 -3.55
CA ASP A 199 8.34 -12.68 -3.76
C ASP A 199 7.08 -12.14 -4.44
N LEU A 200 6.48 -11.15 -3.82
CA LEU A 200 5.43 -10.30 -4.41
C LEU A 200 6.08 -8.98 -4.81
N VAL A 201 6.07 -8.64 -6.11
CA VAL A 201 6.64 -7.37 -6.61
C VAL A 201 5.73 -6.81 -7.69
N GLY A 202 4.98 -5.79 -7.35
CA GLY A 202 3.99 -5.14 -8.21
C GLY A 202 2.67 -4.88 -7.52
N GLN A 203 1.61 -4.73 -8.30
CA GLN A 203 0.27 -4.43 -7.84
C GLN A 203 -0.60 -5.68 -7.82
N ALA A 204 -1.16 -6.01 -6.66
CA ALA A 204 -2.23 -7.01 -6.57
C ALA A 204 -3.57 -6.40 -6.99
N GLU A 205 -4.44 -7.22 -7.59
CA GLU A 205 -5.74 -6.80 -8.07
C GLU A 205 -6.81 -7.83 -7.68
N LEU A 206 -7.88 -7.37 -7.03
CA LEU A 206 -9.06 -8.17 -6.76
C LEU A 206 -10.14 -7.87 -7.80
N GLU A 207 -10.58 -8.89 -8.52
CA GLU A 207 -11.75 -8.86 -9.36
C GLU A 207 -12.88 -9.58 -8.61
N LEU A 208 -14.00 -8.88 -8.40
CA LEU A 208 -15.03 -9.29 -7.47
C LEU A 208 -16.43 -9.14 -8.08
N GLU A 209 -17.20 -10.23 -8.08
CA GLU A 209 -18.65 -10.18 -8.31
C GLU A 209 -19.36 -10.13 -6.96
N PHE A 210 -20.25 -9.14 -6.78
CA PHE A 210 -20.96 -8.93 -5.52
C PHE A 210 -22.37 -8.43 -5.74
N SER A 211 -23.23 -8.55 -4.71
CA SER A 211 -24.47 -7.81 -4.57
C SER A 211 -24.53 -7.17 -3.18
N SER A 212 -25.36 -6.13 -3.03
CA SER A 212 -25.50 -5.37 -1.78
C SER A 212 -26.96 -5.26 -1.38
N ASP A 213 -27.24 -5.24 -0.08
CA ASP A 213 -28.58 -4.95 0.44
C ASP A 213 -28.86 -3.44 0.57
N ARG A 214 -27.85 -2.58 0.29
CA ARG A 214 -27.91 -1.12 0.41
C ARG A 214 -27.37 -0.41 -0.83
N PRO A 215 -27.90 0.78 -1.15
CA PRO A 215 -27.49 1.54 -2.33
C PRO A 215 -26.10 2.21 -2.17
N VAL A 216 -25.64 2.38 -0.94
CA VAL A 216 -24.33 2.94 -0.63
C VAL A 216 -23.53 1.94 0.19
N ALA A 217 -22.48 1.42 -0.38
CA ALA A 217 -21.64 0.43 0.27
C ALA A 217 -20.17 0.74 0.02
N LEU A 218 -19.34 0.29 0.94
CA LEU A 218 -17.89 0.43 0.90
C LEU A 218 -17.25 -0.95 0.93
N LEU A 219 -16.07 -1.05 0.36
CA LEU A 219 -15.29 -2.27 0.36
C LEU A 219 -13.84 -1.96 0.68
N ALA A 220 -13.31 -2.59 1.71
CA ALA A 220 -11.90 -2.61 2.02
C ALA A 220 -11.34 -4.00 1.76
N VAL A 221 -10.22 -4.03 1.05
CA VAL A 221 -9.50 -5.24 0.68
C VAL A 221 -8.11 -5.17 1.27
N ARG A 222 -7.71 -6.18 2.02
CA ARG A 222 -6.37 -6.28 2.61
C ARG A 222 -5.69 -7.54 2.14
N LEU A 223 -4.43 -7.40 1.76
CA LEU A 223 -3.53 -8.52 1.51
C LEU A 223 -2.58 -8.61 2.69
N SER A 224 -2.47 -9.77 3.31
CA SER A 224 -1.74 -9.95 4.54
C SER A 224 -0.88 -11.22 4.52
N ASP A 225 0.20 -11.17 5.29
CA ASP A 225 1.10 -12.27 5.60
C ASP A 225 0.68 -12.89 6.94
N VAL A 226 0.12 -14.09 6.91
CA VAL A 226 -0.20 -14.88 8.10
C VAL A 226 1.00 -15.71 8.47
N ARG A 227 1.61 -15.39 9.60
CA ARG A 227 2.81 -16.02 10.10
C ARG A 227 2.47 -17.35 10.82
N PRO A 228 3.43 -18.27 10.96
CA PRO A 228 3.21 -19.53 11.69
C PRO A 228 2.84 -19.36 13.17
N ASP A 229 3.20 -18.23 13.79
CA ASP A 229 2.82 -17.88 15.16
C ASP A 229 1.39 -17.32 15.30
N GLY A 230 0.69 -17.15 14.17
CA GLY A 230 -0.68 -16.64 14.10
C GLY A 230 -0.78 -15.13 13.96
N SER A 231 0.31 -14.37 14.08
CA SER A 231 0.29 -12.91 13.83
C SER A 231 0.06 -12.59 12.35
N VAL A 232 -0.61 -11.48 12.07
CA VAL A 232 -1.05 -11.09 10.72
C VAL A 232 -0.51 -9.71 10.37
N SER A 233 0.45 -9.67 9.44
CA SER A 233 1.06 -8.42 8.97
C SER A 233 0.42 -7.98 7.65
N ARG A 234 -0.15 -6.77 7.60
CA ARG A 234 -0.67 -6.21 6.34
C ARG A 234 0.48 -5.99 5.35
N ILE A 235 0.31 -6.47 4.12
CA ILE A 235 1.24 -6.29 2.99
C ILE A 235 0.80 -5.10 2.15
N SER A 236 -0.48 -5.08 1.77
CA SER A 236 -1.08 -4.08 0.89
C SER A 236 -2.57 -3.98 1.17
N TYR A 237 -3.20 -2.93 0.69
CA TYR A 237 -4.65 -2.75 0.79
C TYR A 237 -5.20 -1.93 -0.37
N GLY A 238 -6.52 -1.98 -0.54
CA GLY A 238 -7.28 -1.15 -1.47
C GLY A 238 -8.64 -0.82 -0.87
N LEU A 239 -9.10 0.41 -1.09
CA LEU A 239 -10.37 0.93 -0.58
C LEU A 239 -11.24 1.36 -1.76
N GLN A 240 -12.51 0.95 -1.76
CA GLN A 240 -13.44 1.28 -2.84
C GLN A 240 -14.79 1.70 -2.28
N ASN A 241 -15.24 2.91 -2.64
CA ASN A 241 -16.64 3.27 -2.55
C ASN A 241 -17.37 2.64 -3.75
N LEU A 242 -18.31 1.75 -3.49
CA LEU A 242 -18.99 0.99 -4.53
C LEU A 242 -19.92 1.85 -5.41
N THR A 243 -20.29 3.04 -4.96
CA THR A 243 -21.00 4.01 -5.82
C THR A 243 -20.08 4.59 -6.92
N HIS A 244 -18.75 4.38 -6.81
CA HIS A 244 -17.75 4.86 -7.76
C HIS A 244 -17.18 3.77 -8.69
N ILE A 245 -17.79 2.57 -8.74
CA ILE A 245 -17.26 1.45 -9.55
C ILE A 245 -17.24 1.74 -11.04
N VAL A 246 -18.16 2.59 -11.52
CA VAL A 246 -18.23 2.99 -12.93
C VAL A 246 -17.49 4.31 -13.16
N SER A 247 -17.70 5.30 -12.29
CA SER A 247 -17.12 6.64 -12.48
C SER A 247 -16.84 7.34 -11.14
N HIS A 248 -15.66 7.92 -11.02
CA HIS A 248 -15.35 8.85 -9.92
C HIS A 248 -15.90 10.26 -10.16
N GLU A 249 -16.25 10.58 -11.40
CA GLU A 249 -16.83 11.89 -11.78
C GLU A 249 -18.35 11.90 -11.58
N HIS A 250 -18.99 10.79 -11.93
CA HIS A 250 -20.45 10.59 -11.85
C HIS A 250 -20.74 9.33 -11.01
N PRO A 251 -20.55 9.39 -9.69
CA PRO A 251 -20.88 8.26 -8.82
C PRO A 251 -22.38 8.04 -8.78
N GLU A 252 -22.81 6.78 -8.85
CA GLU A 252 -24.20 6.38 -8.83
C GLU A 252 -24.45 5.36 -7.72
N PRO A 253 -25.58 5.45 -6.99
CA PRO A 253 -26.00 4.40 -6.07
C PRO A 253 -26.10 3.06 -6.80
N ILE A 254 -25.75 1.98 -6.11
CA ILE A 254 -25.98 0.61 -6.61
C ILE A 254 -27.41 0.15 -6.29
N GLU A 255 -28.01 -0.64 -7.18
CA GLU A 255 -29.33 -1.20 -6.97
C GLU A 255 -29.25 -2.40 -6.01
N PRO A 256 -29.95 -2.37 -4.86
CA PRO A 256 -29.94 -3.48 -3.91
C PRO A 256 -30.39 -4.80 -4.54
N GLY A 257 -29.62 -5.86 -4.30
CA GLY A 257 -29.87 -7.20 -4.81
C GLY A 257 -29.35 -7.48 -6.22
N GLU A 258 -29.01 -6.47 -7.00
CA GLU A 258 -28.40 -6.67 -8.32
C GLU A 258 -26.93 -7.08 -8.20
N ARG A 259 -26.46 -7.89 -9.17
CA ARG A 259 -25.05 -8.31 -9.24
C ARG A 259 -24.21 -7.31 -9.99
N TYR A 260 -23.11 -6.89 -9.36
CA TYR A 260 -22.11 -6.01 -9.92
C TYR A 260 -20.77 -6.71 -10.00
N PHE A 261 -19.94 -6.25 -10.90
CA PHE A 261 -18.55 -6.67 -11.00
C PHE A 261 -17.65 -5.45 -10.85
N CYS A 262 -16.68 -5.53 -9.94
CA CYS A 262 -15.71 -4.46 -9.75
C CYS A 262 -14.28 -5.00 -9.74
N ARG A 263 -13.35 -4.10 -10.02
CA ARG A 263 -11.93 -4.34 -9.96
C ARG A 263 -11.30 -3.38 -8.96
N ILE A 264 -10.64 -3.94 -7.97
CA ILE A 264 -10.00 -3.18 -6.90
C ILE A 264 -8.51 -3.43 -6.98
N ARG A 265 -7.76 -2.36 -7.25
CA ARG A 265 -6.31 -2.37 -7.22
C ARG A 265 -5.83 -2.05 -5.82
N LEU A 266 -4.94 -2.90 -5.32
CA LEU A 266 -4.27 -2.66 -4.05
C LEU A 266 -3.04 -1.79 -4.30
N ASP A 267 -2.43 -1.26 -3.24
CA ASP A 267 -1.17 -0.53 -3.35
C ASP A 267 -0.07 -1.45 -3.89
N ASP A 268 0.81 -0.87 -4.70
CA ASP A 268 2.02 -1.55 -5.17
C ASP A 268 2.90 -1.97 -3.99
N VAL A 269 3.56 -3.10 -4.12
CA VAL A 269 4.36 -3.71 -3.06
C VAL A 269 5.60 -4.42 -3.59
N ALA A 270 6.65 -4.50 -2.76
CA ALA A 270 7.72 -5.47 -2.92
C ALA A 270 7.98 -6.16 -1.58
N ARG A 271 7.59 -7.43 -1.47
CA ARG A 271 7.69 -8.20 -0.22
C ARG A 271 7.96 -9.67 -0.46
N THR A 272 8.78 -10.27 0.40
CA THR A 272 9.00 -11.72 0.47
C THR A 272 8.13 -12.32 1.57
N LEU A 273 7.33 -13.32 1.22
CA LEU A 273 6.65 -14.20 2.16
C LEU A 273 7.46 -15.49 2.30
N PRO A 274 7.92 -15.86 3.52
CA PRO A 274 8.69 -17.06 3.72
C PRO A 274 7.87 -18.35 3.56
N LYS A 275 8.55 -19.44 3.26
CA LYS A 275 7.99 -20.79 3.35
C LYS A 275 7.30 -21.01 4.69
N GLY A 276 6.14 -21.67 4.69
CA GLY A 276 5.34 -21.97 5.87
C GLY A 276 4.36 -20.84 6.27
N HIS A 277 4.51 -19.64 5.74
CA HIS A 277 3.52 -18.56 5.87
C HIS A 277 2.33 -18.80 4.94
N LYS A 278 1.25 -18.04 5.12
CA LYS A 278 0.10 -18.02 4.20
C LYS A 278 -0.13 -16.61 3.70
N LEU A 279 -0.56 -16.51 2.45
CA LEU A 279 -1.12 -15.28 1.93
C LEU A 279 -2.61 -15.25 2.29
N ARG A 280 -3.06 -14.14 2.90
CA ARG A 280 -4.46 -13.90 3.25
C ARG A 280 -5.01 -12.74 2.48
N LEU A 281 -6.17 -12.93 1.87
CA LEU A 281 -7.05 -11.86 1.41
C LEU A 281 -8.16 -11.69 2.45
N SER A 282 -8.33 -10.45 2.94
CA SER A 282 -9.43 -10.07 3.83
C SER A 282 -10.29 -9.02 3.16
N VAL A 283 -11.61 -9.22 3.19
CA VAL A 283 -12.60 -8.32 2.59
C VAL A 283 -13.55 -7.86 3.67
N SER A 284 -13.79 -6.55 3.79
CA SER A 284 -14.67 -5.97 4.80
C SER A 284 -15.49 -4.79 4.25
N THR A 285 -16.65 -4.54 4.85
CA THR A 285 -17.53 -3.40 4.50
C THR A 285 -17.19 -2.14 5.28
N SER A 286 -16.19 -2.20 6.14
CA SER A 286 -15.64 -1.09 6.92
C SER A 286 -14.13 -1.23 7.08
N TYR A 287 -13.43 -0.11 7.19
CA TYR A 287 -12.01 -0.06 7.56
C TYR A 287 -11.72 1.28 8.24
N TRP A 288 -12.42 1.51 9.35
CA TRP A 288 -12.35 2.75 10.13
C TRP A 288 -11.11 2.75 11.06
N PRO A 289 -10.42 3.88 11.23
CA PRO A 289 -10.74 5.23 10.73
C PRO A 289 -10.20 5.55 9.32
N MET A 290 -9.48 4.65 8.67
CA MET A 290 -8.87 4.91 7.38
C MET A 290 -9.91 5.15 6.28
N MET A 291 -11.07 4.52 6.39
CA MET A 291 -12.22 4.72 5.51
C MET A 291 -13.45 5.12 6.34
N TRP A 292 -14.09 6.24 5.99
CA TRP A 292 -15.30 6.67 6.65
C TRP A 292 -16.42 5.63 6.48
N PRO A 293 -17.17 5.25 7.53
CA PRO A 293 -18.19 4.21 7.42
C PRO A 293 -19.31 4.56 6.44
N ALA A 294 -19.98 3.53 5.90
CA ALA A 294 -21.23 3.69 5.18
C ALA A 294 -22.32 4.32 6.09
N PRO A 295 -23.33 5.01 5.51
CA PRO A 295 -24.37 5.68 6.28
C PRO A 295 -25.18 4.74 7.20
N GLU A 296 -25.25 3.47 6.86
CA GLU A 296 -25.94 2.41 7.59
C GLU A 296 -25.20 1.08 7.46
N PRO A 297 -25.45 0.09 8.34
CA PRO A 297 -24.88 -1.24 8.19
C PRO A 297 -25.23 -1.85 6.83
N VAL A 298 -24.25 -2.46 6.20
CA VAL A 298 -24.33 -3.04 4.85
C VAL A 298 -24.05 -4.53 4.92
N THR A 299 -24.84 -5.32 4.19
CA THR A 299 -24.50 -6.72 3.87
C THR A 299 -24.15 -6.82 2.39
N LEU A 300 -22.97 -7.35 2.10
CA LEU A 300 -22.57 -7.73 0.76
C LEU A 300 -22.59 -9.25 0.64
N ASP A 301 -23.09 -9.75 -0.48
CA ASP A 301 -22.91 -11.13 -0.89
C ASP A 301 -21.81 -11.20 -1.95
N ILE A 302 -20.75 -11.93 -1.66
CA ILE A 302 -19.62 -12.15 -2.55
C ILE A 302 -19.86 -13.44 -3.33
N HIS A 303 -19.89 -13.36 -4.66
CA HIS A 303 -20.14 -14.49 -5.56
C HIS A 303 -18.82 -15.11 -6.01
N THR A 304 -18.56 -16.36 -5.60
CA THR A 304 -17.22 -16.96 -5.69
C THR A 304 -16.78 -17.33 -7.10
N ALA A 305 -17.71 -17.79 -7.97
CA ALA A 305 -17.35 -18.29 -9.31
C ALA A 305 -16.66 -17.26 -10.20
N ARG A 306 -16.93 -15.97 -9.97
CA ARG A 306 -16.37 -14.86 -10.74
C ARG A 306 -15.60 -13.88 -9.88
N SER A 307 -14.97 -14.39 -8.82
CA SER A 307 -14.16 -13.59 -7.91
C SER A 307 -12.78 -14.21 -7.75
N TRP A 308 -11.74 -13.44 -8.03
CA TRP A 308 -10.36 -13.90 -7.93
C TRP A 308 -9.39 -12.76 -7.60
N LEU A 309 -8.33 -13.13 -6.93
CA LEU A 309 -7.19 -12.27 -6.63
C LEU A 309 -6.06 -12.57 -7.64
N THR A 310 -5.55 -11.57 -8.31
CA THR A 310 -4.31 -11.64 -9.06
C THR A 310 -3.18 -11.09 -8.22
N VAL A 311 -2.18 -11.91 -7.90
CA VAL A 311 -1.00 -11.50 -7.12
C VAL A 311 0.21 -11.31 -8.02
N PRO A 312 1.04 -10.28 -7.78
CA PRO A 312 2.21 -9.97 -8.61
C PRO A 312 3.43 -10.81 -8.17
N GLY A 313 3.42 -12.12 -8.43
CA GLY A 313 4.57 -12.98 -8.18
C GLY A 313 5.81 -12.52 -8.94
N ARG A 314 7.00 -12.74 -8.38
CA ARG A 314 8.28 -12.49 -9.03
C ARG A 314 9.18 -13.72 -8.98
N THR A 315 9.70 -14.11 -10.13
CA THR A 315 10.75 -15.13 -10.19
C THR A 315 12.12 -14.49 -9.96
N PRO A 316 12.96 -15.01 -9.06
CA PRO A 316 14.33 -14.54 -8.92
C PRO A 316 15.10 -14.57 -10.25
N VAL A 317 15.83 -13.48 -10.54
CA VAL A 317 16.63 -13.37 -11.77
C VAL A 317 18.04 -13.90 -11.48
N PRO A 318 18.50 -14.99 -12.14
CA PRO A 318 19.85 -15.49 -11.96
C PRO A 318 20.91 -14.42 -12.28
N GLY A 319 21.85 -14.22 -11.37
CA GLY A 319 22.92 -13.22 -11.56
C GLY A 319 22.47 -11.77 -11.40
N GLU A 320 21.30 -11.53 -10.85
CA GLU A 320 20.83 -10.17 -10.52
C GLU A 320 21.83 -9.45 -9.65
N VAL A 321 22.20 -8.24 -10.07
CA VAL A 321 23.08 -7.35 -9.28
C VAL A 321 22.25 -6.35 -8.53
N ALA A 322 22.31 -6.41 -7.21
CA ALA A 322 21.63 -5.44 -6.36
C ALA A 322 22.24 -4.04 -6.56
N PRO A 323 21.41 -2.99 -6.64
CA PRO A 323 21.92 -1.62 -6.68
C PRO A 323 22.63 -1.29 -5.37
N VAL A 324 23.72 -0.56 -5.50
CA VAL A 324 24.53 -0.07 -4.36
C VAL A 324 24.33 1.44 -4.26
N PHE A 325 24.05 1.91 -3.08
CA PHE A 325 23.93 3.33 -2.77
C PHE A 325 25.05 3.78 -1.86
N ALA A 326 25.44 5.05 -1.97
CA ALA A 326 26.35 5.68 -1.01
C ALA A 326 25.71 5.77 0.38
N GLU A 327 26.53 5.93 1.40
CA GLU A 327 26.04 6.23 2.74
C GLU A 327 25.30 7.59 2.77
N PRO A 328 24.24 7.70 3.57
CA PRO A 328 23.49 8.94 3.67
C PRO A 328 24.33 10.08 4.25
N VAL A 329 24.18 11.26 3.68
CA VAL A 329 24.74 12.51 4.21
C VAL A 329 23.59 13.42 4.63
N SER A 330 23.85 14.24 5.65
CA SER A 330 22.92 15.23 6.17
C SER A 330 23.64 16.55 6.42
N ALA A 331 22.91 17.65 6.32
CA ALA A 331 23.40 18.92 6.82
C ALA A 331 23.62 18.84 8.35
N PRO A 332 24.48 19.66 8.92
CA PRO A 332 24.53 19.81 10.38
C PRO A 332 23.14 20.15 10.93
N PRO A 333 22.80 19.65 12.13
CA PRO A 333 21.53 20.03 12.76
C PRO A 333 21.43 21.54 12.92
N ALA A 334 20.23 22.08 12.80
CA ALA A 334 20.00 23.49 13.11
C ALA A 334 20.30 23.78 14.60
N ASP A 335 20.83 24.95 14.86
CA ASP A 335 21.05 25.39 16.24
C ASP A 335 19.73 25.83 16.87
N LEU A 336 19.09 24.88 17.56
CA LEU A 336 17.76 25.03 18.16
C LEU A 336 17.83 24.81 19.68
N VAL A 337 17.16 25.67 20.41
CA VAL A 337 16.89 25.48 21.84
C VAL A 337 15.52 24.81 21.96
N GLU A 338 15.48 23.59 22.49
CA GLU A 338 14.24 22.91 22.81
C GLU A 338 13.60 23.57 24.04
N LEU A 339 12.37 24.07 23.88
CA LEU A 339 11.59 24.66 24.95
C LEU A 339 10.57 23.66 25.52
N ARG A 340 10.09 22.74 24.69
CA ARG A 340 9.21 21.62 25.06
C ARG A 340 9.47 20.45 24.12
N PRO A 341 9.67 19.22 24.65
CA PRO A 341 9.94 18.06 23.80
C PRO A 341 8.69 17.66 22.98
N PRO A 342 8.89 16.99 21.83
CA PRO A 342 7.82 16.42 21.05
C PRO A 342 7.18 15.22 21.78
N SER A 343 5.92 14.92 21.46
CA SER A 343 5.24 13.71 21.93
C SER A 343 4.24 13.21 20.90
N ASN A 344 4.15 11.87 20.78
CA ASN A 344 3.20 11.21 19.89
C ASN A 344 2.50 10.09 20.66
N SER A 345 1.20 9.96 20.50
CA SER A 345 0.46 8.81 21.04
C SER A 345 -0.66 8.39 20.09
N ARG A 346 -1.00 7.10 20.13
CA ARG A 346 -2.13 6.47 19.48
C ARG A 346 -2.78 5.56 20.51
N GLU A 347 -3.89 5.98 21.06
CA GLU A 347 -4.57 5.26 22.13
C GLU A 347 -5.96 4.83 21.67
N GLN A 348 -6.35 3.62 22.04
CA GLN A 348 -7.67 3.08 21.77
C GLN A 348 -8.36 2.76 23.09
N ALA A 349 -9.59 3.21 23.23
CA ALA A 349 -10.46 2.86 24.34
C ALA A 349 -11.79 2.29 23.80
N GLU A 350 -12.32 1.28 24.48
CA GLU A 350 -13.62 0.67 24.18
C GLU A 350 -14.48 0.72 25.43
N ASP A 351 -15.70 1.21 25.28
CA ASP A 351 -16.69 1.20 26.36
C ASP A 351 -17.45 -0.13 26.31
N ASP A 352 -17.23 -0.97 27.30
CA ASP A 352 -17.85 -2.31 27.39
C ASP A 352 -19.38 -2.29 27.45
N ALA A 353 -19.98 -1.18 27.87
CA ALA A 353 -21.43 -1.06 28.01
C ALA A 353 -22.12 -0.64 26.70
N THR A 354 -21.46 0.19 25.92
CA THR A 354 -22.00 0.74 24.66
C THR A 354 -21.38 0.14 23.41
N GLY A 355 -20.20 -0.47 23.51
CA GLY A 355 -19.38 -0.91 22.38
C GLY A 355 -18.75 0.25 21.60
N GLU A 356 -18.78 1.48 22.16
CA GLU A 356 -18.17 2.64 21.53
C GLU A 356 -16.64 2.50 21.54
N VAL A 357 -16.02 2.75 20.39
CA VAL A 357 -14.57 2.76 20.25
C VAL A 357 -14.09 4.18 20.01
N THR A 358 -13.21 4.66 20.87
CA THR A 358 -12.54 5.95 20.75
C THR A 358 -11.08 5.74 20.38
N ILE A 359 -10.61 6.41 19.32
CA ILE A 359 -9.19 6.50 18.96
C ILE A 359 -8.72 7.92 19.24
N SER A 360 -7.75 8.05 20.15
CA SER A 360 -7.11 9.31 20.49
C SER A 360 -5.75 9.39 19.82
N ILE A 361 -5.54 10.41 18.98
CA ILE A 361 -4.33 10.66 18.24
C ILE A 361 -3.72 11.98 18.71
N VAL A 362 -2.46 11.95 19.14
CA VAL A 362 -1.70 13.15 19.50
C VAL A 362 -0.41 13.18 18.70
N ASP A 363 -0.23 14.23 17.91
CA ASP A 363 1.00 14.54 17.18
C ASP A 363 1.48 15.92 17.59
N ASP A 364 2.36 15.97 18.57
CA ASP A 364 2.95 17.21 19.09
C ASP A 364 4.43 17.27 18.69
N PHE A 365 4.80 18.26 17.88
CA PHE A 365 6.17 18.44 17.37
C PHE A 365 7.10 19.13 18.35
N GLY A 366 6.64 19.41 19.57
CA GLY A 366 7.39 20.18 20.53
C GLY A 366 7.41 21.68 20.23
N LEU A 367 8.22 22.39 20.97
CA LEU A 367 8.43 23.83 20.82
C LEU A 367 9.93 24.12 20.80
N TYR A 368 10.39 24.81 19.77
CA TYR A 368 11.77 25.15 19.56
C TYR A 368 11.94 26.63 19.28
N ARG A 369 13.08 27.19 19.66
CA ARG A 369 13.50 28.55 19.33
C ARG A 369 14.85 28.51 18.64
N ASN A 370 15.04 29.28 17.57
CA ASN A 370 16.35 29.50 17.00
C ASN A 370 17.29 30.08 18.04
N ALA A 371 18.50 29.55 18.14
CA ALA A 371 19.49 30.00 19.09
C ALA A 371 20.02 31.40 18.75
#